data_a96cb63ff79f7fd48f3036b6dc18265f
#
_entry.id   a96cb63ff79f7fd48f3036b6dc18265f
#
_cell.length_a   1.000
_cell.length_b   1.000
_cell.length_c   1.000
_cell.angle_alpha   90.00
_cell.angle_beta   90.00
_cell.angle_gamma   90.00
#
_symmetry.space_group_name_H-M   'P 1'
#
loop_
_entity.id
_entity.type
_entity.pdbx_description
1 polymer ?
#
loop_
_entity_poly.entity_id
_entity_poly.type
_entity_poly.pdbx_seq_one_letter_code
_entity_poly.pdbx_strand_id
1 'polypeptide(L)'
;MKKIFFIFILFHFILNKEYSSINDLPNQKSGFYEFDLNIPSNCKPLYFTDINNDKRMDIIVSCMTNSDSTITYYIYNSDKKIFSQNSTNNLILNNKEILSFIANDLNRDSYIDYVITYKDLTSNLIHSSIYIFNSNSNSFEEKYIIKNSDKNLFVADIGSDLGLKIIFYQDGKRKVLKFTELDIIIEDFSNYISSNTNICDGNNKYDNFPFTSPNSNSFVDMNGDCLNDLVISSYNPKTNKKYLEIWQGVFEDDKIKYCLSSHNIYELDNKLGLFTITDIDRNAMLDIVFPILNTNKILIAFNTLSISYTWTEDYCENHKPLTLTSSSKNSIQKIFDDFIIDLNNNDIFTVKLLYDDNYIFYNNEDEFPLYLRFLDINQDSYPDFLTIFYNKNTYQTYPIIFLSQKILYDSSFKGTQRRSFSKDFVYTFESYTNIKVATFFDFEDNGKMDLIFYDMKGKIRGLYNKNVYDSYTMKSILLFESNCFFCNEFGSTQRFITTNIDGTRRMDLSTQNVQNSLMGCLSLNYAYLGIGRSNNYIENFQIISGTLKTSSDNYKTYTPVIPNSQLIIYHTEAKEKKKINWKVDLVVEPTQKLPLLIASIIVMVSVMVLFATYLQMKERREDNIENKETFAPWFG
;
A
#
# COMPACT_ATOMS: atom_id res chain seq x y z
N MET A 1 -54.93 -2.06 8.96
CA MET A 1 -53.88 -2.09 9.98
C MET A 1 -53.26 -3.47 10.21
N LYS A 2 -54.00 -4.55 10.57
CA LYS A 2 -53.40 -5.88 10.83
C LYS A 2 -52.61 -6.49 9.66
N LYS A 3 -53.00 -6.30 8.40
CA LYS A 3 -52.24 -6.80 7.21
C LYS A 3 -50.96 -6.01 6.92
N ILE A 4 -50.93 -4.72 7.22
CA ILE A 4 -49.70 -3.87 7.03
C ILE A 4 -48.67 -4.22 8.11
N PHE A 5 -49.13 -4.51 9.34
CA PHE A 5 -48.24 -4.96 10.42
C PHE A 5 -47.60 -6.32 10.12
N PHE A 6 -48.33 -7.20 9.42
CA PHE A 6 -47.82 -8.51 9.01
C PHE A 6 -46.74 -8.40 7.93
N ILE A 7 -46.85 -7.44 7.01
CA ILE A 7 -45.84 -7.18 6.01
C ILE A 7 -44.56 -6.61 6.65
N PHE A 8 -44.70 -5.74 7.66
CA PHE A 8 -43.53 -5.22 8.41
C PHE A 8 -42.84 -6.33 9.22
N ILE A 9 -43.60 -7.25 9.83
CA ILE A 9 -43.04 -8.41 10.55
C ILE A 9 -42.37 -9.38 9.55
N LEU A 10 -42.94 -9.62 8.37
CA LEU A 10 -42.38 -10.47 7.35
C LEU A 10 -41.06 -9.88 6.81
N PHE A 11 -41.01 -8.54 6.59
CA PHE A 11 -39.80 -7.82 6.18
C PHE A 11 -38.72 -7.86 7.24
N HIS A 12 -39.11 -7.74 8.51
CA HIS A 12 -38.15 -7.86 9.63
C HIS A 12 -37.66 -9.32 9.81
N PHE A 13 -38.48 -10.31 9.51
CA PHE A 13 -38.10 -11.73 9.51
C PHE A 13 -37.19 -12.10 8.31
N ILE A 14 -37.41 -11.52 7.15
CA ILE A 14 -36.55 -11.73 5.94
C ILE A 14 -35.21 -11.09 6.17
N LEU A 15 -35.16 -9.88 6.73
CA LEU A 15 -33.90 -9.20 7.09
C LEU A 15 -33.11 -9.95 8.18
N ASN A 16 -33.78 -10.57 9.13
CA ASN A 16 -33.12 -11.37 10.18
C ASN A 16 -32.73 -12.79 9.74
N LYS A 17 -33.32 -13.33 8.66
CA LYS A 17 -33.04 -14.70 8.22
C LYS A 17 -31.69 -14.82 7.48
N GLU A 18 -31.19 -13.73 6.87
CA GLU A 18 -29.82 -13.71 6.34
C GLU A 18 -28.74 -13.56 7.43
N TYR A 19 -29.12 -13.06 8.63
CA TYR A 19 -28.22 -12.94 9.78
C TYR A 19 -28.10 -14.21 10.63
N SER A 20 -29.02 -15.16 10.51
CA SER A 20 -29.06 -16.35 11.37
C SER A 20 -28.28 -17.56 10.85
N SER A 21 -27.75 -17.51 9.64
CA SER A 21 -26.93 -18.61 9.08
C SER A 21 -25.41 -18.46 9.29
N ILE A 22 -24.97 -17.40 9.97
CA ILE A 22 -23.55 -17.08 10.20
C ILE A 22 -23.06 -17.54 11.60
N ASN A 23 -23.95 -18.04 12.46
CA ASN A 23 -23.64 -18.28 13.87
C ASN A 23 -23.02 -19.66 14.20
N ASP A 24 -22.65 -20.46 13.23
CA ASP A 24 -22.17 -21.84 13.46
C ASP A 24 -20.67 -22.08 13.25
N LEU A 25 -19.83 -21.05 13.29
CA LEU A 25 -18.37 -21.23 13.30
C LEU A 25 -17.80 -21.02 14.72
N PRO A 26 -17.10 -22.02 15.27
CA PRO A 26 -16.65 -21.95 16.65
C PRO A 26 -15.47 -20.97 16.82
N ASN A 27 -15.57 -20.09 17.80
CA ASN A 27 -14.49 -19.32 18.45
C ASN A 27 -13.68 -18.34 17.61
N GLN A 28 -14.30 -17.37 16.93
CA GLN A 28 -13.55 -16.27 16.34
C GLN A 28 -13.68 -14.98 17.17
N LYS A 29 -12.72 -14.76 18.06
CA LYS A 29 -12.61 -13.52 18.86
C LYS A 29 -12.20 -12.28 18.05
N SER A 30 -11.72 -12.46 16.82
CA SER A 30 -11.10 -11.37 16.03
C SER A 30 -12.02 -10.72 14.98
N GLY A 31 -13.22 -11.25 14.72
CA GLY A 31 -14.08 -10.76 13.64
C GLY A 31 -13.61 -11.07 12.22
N PHE A 32 -12.61 -11.94 12.08
CA PHE A 32 -12.11 -12.43 10.79
C PHE A 32 -12.61 -13.85 10.52
N TYR A 33 -13.01 -14.12 9.27
CA TYR A 33 -13.60 -15.40 8.86
C TYR A 33 -12.83 -16.00 7.69
N GLU A 34 -12.33 -17.24 7.88
CA GLU A 34 -11.62 -17.97 6.83
C GLU A 34 -12.56 -18.38 5.68
N PHE A 35 -12.05 -18.29 4.47
CA PHE A 35 -12.67 -18.85 3.28
C PHE A 35 -11.60 -19.47 2.37
N ASP A 36 -11.99 -20.38 1.49
CA ASP A 36 -11.08 -21.05 0.59
C ASP A 36 -10.87 -20.21 -0.68
N LEU A 37 -9.61 -19.89 -0.95
CA LEU A 37 -9.22 -19.13 -2.15
C LEU A 37 -9.19 -19.98 -3.42
N ASN A 38 -9.35 -21.32 -3.31
CA ASN A 38 -9.25 -22.26 -4.42
C ASN A 38 -7.88 -22.24 -5.13
N ILE A 39 -6.80 -21.95 -4.40
CA ILE A 39 -5.42 -21.99 -4.90
C ILE A 39 -4.76 -23.26 -4.37
N PRO A 40 -4.09 -24.08 -5.24
CA PRO A 40 -3.43 -25.32 -4.83
C PRO A 40 -2.33 -25.10 -3.79
N SER A 41 -2.10 -26.06 -2.92
CA SER A 41 -1.11 -26.00 -1.84
C SER A 41 0.35 -26.08 -2.27
N ASN A 42 0.61 -26.37 -3.54
CA ASN A 42 1.97 -26.32 -4.11
C ASN A 42 2.33 -24.96 -4.70
N CYS A 43 1.47 -23.94 -4.50
CA CYS A 43 1.65 -22.60 -5.02
C CYS A 43 2.04 -21.62 -3.91
N LYS A 44 3.06 -20.81 -4.17
CA LYS A 44 3.56 -19.74 -3.33
C LYS A 44 3.06 -18.39 -3.86
N PRO A 45 2.48 -17.50 -3.03
CA PRO A 45 2.08 -16.17 -3.50
C PRO A 45 3.32 -15.33 -3.82
N LEU A 46 3.30 -14.62 -4.94
CA LEU A 46 4.41 -13.79 -5.42
C LEU A 46 4.10 -12.30 -5.41
N TYR A 47 2.95 -11.90 -5.99
CA TYR A 47 2.65 -10.50 -6.25
C TYR A 47 1.15 -10.26 -6.37
N PHE A 48 0.72 -9.03 -6.06
CA PHE A 48 -0.66 -8.56 -6.21
C PHE A 48 -0.71 -7.47 -7.29
N THR A 49 -1.58 -7.65 -8.27
CA THR A 49 -1.84 -6.65 -9.30
C THR A 49 -3.16 -6.96 -9.99
N ASP A 50 -3.75 -5.98 -10.64
CA ASP A 50 -4.92 -6.19 -11.50
C ASP A 50 -4.44 -6.65 -12.88
N ILE A 51 -4.64 -7.92 -13.21
CA ILE A 51 -4.14 -8.53 -14.45
C ILE A 51 -5.12 -8.36 -15.61
N ASN A 52 -6.42 -8.34 -15.32
CA ASN A 52 -7.49 -8.31 -16.31
C ASN A 52 -8.09 -6.90 -16.53
N ASN A 53 -7.55 -5.89 -15.86
CA ASN A 53 -8.02 -4.49 -15.87
C ASN A 53 -9.49 -4.32 -15.42
N ASP A 54 -9.94 -5.13 -14.46
CA ASP A 54 -11.27 -5.02 -13.86
C ASP A 54 -11.31 -4.12 -12.62
N LYS A 55 -10.18 -3.49 -12.26
CA LYS A 55 -9.96 -2.60 -11.11
C LYS A 55 -9.88 -3.34 -9.77
N ARG A 56 -9.77 -4.66 -9.79
CA ARG A 56 -9.62 -5.51 -8.62
C ARG A 56 -8.25 -6.15 -8.58
N MET A 57 -7.82 -6.46 -7.38
CA MET A 57 -6.52 -7.10 -7.19
C MET A 57 -6.61 -8.60 -7.46
N ASP A 58 -5.72 -9.08 -8.30
CA ASP A 58 -5.48 -10.49 -8.57
C ASP A 58 -4.19 -10.97 -7.88
N ILE A 59 -3.96 -12.27 -7.89
CA ILE A 59 -2.77 -12.88 -7.28
C ILE A 59 -1.94 -13.58 -8.35
N ILE A 60 -0.65 -13.23 -8.42
CA ILE A 60 0.36 -13.99 -9.15
C ILE A 60 1.00 -14.98 -8.18
N VAL A 61 1.06 -16.25 -8.56
CA VAL A 61 1.64 -17.30 -7.76
C VAL A 61 2.71 -18.07 -8.53
N SER A 62 3.67 -18.65 -7.81
CA SER A 62 4.58 -19.66 -8.36
C SER A 62 4.18 -21.04 -7.85
N CYS A 63 3.79 -21.91 -8.76
CA CYS A 63 3.45 -23.29 -8.43
C CYS A 63 4.63 -24.21 -8.76
N MET A 64 5.14 -24.92 -7.77
CA MET A 64 6.26 -25.85 -7.96
C MET A 64 5.77 -27.23 -8.37
N THR A 65 6.33 -27.75 -9.45
CA THR A 65 6.16 -29.15 -9.92
C THR A 65 7.53 -29.78 -10.10
N ASN A 66 7.89 -30.71 -9.21
CA ASN A 66 9.25 -31.29 -9.13
C ASN A 66 10.31 -30.21 -8.84
N SER A 67 11.13 -29.85 -9.84
CA SER A 67 12.16 -28.80 -9.75
C SER A 67 11.82 -27.51 -10.50
N ASP A 68 10.69 -27.50 -11.20
CA ASP A 68 10.30 -26.39 -12.06
C ASP A 68 9.28 -25.48 -11.37
N SER A 69 9.48 -24.18 -11.51
CA SER A 69 8.55 -23.17 -11.05
C SER A 69 7.69 -22.65 -12.20
N THR A 70 6.38 -22.78 -12.08
CA THR A 70 5.43 -22.23 -13.06
C THR A 70 4.76 -21.01 -12.48
N ILE A 71 4.90 -19.86 -13.12
CA ILE A 71 4.20 -18.62 -12.76
C ILE A 71 2.80 -18.68 -13.38
N THR A 72 1.80 -18.51 -12.55
CA THR A 72 0.38 -18.64 -12.92
C THR A 72 -0.43 -17.51 -12.28
N TYR A 73 -1.49 -17.10 -12.97
CA TYR A 73 -2.40 -16.05 -12.50
C TYR A 73 -3.66 -16.64 -11.91
N TYR A 74 -4.11 -16.03 -10.82
CA TYR A 74 -5.38 -16.32 -10.20
C TYR A 74 -6.20 -15.03 -10.13
N ILE A 75 -7.25 -14.98 -10.97
CA ILE A 75 -8.16 -13.84 -11.09
C ILE A 75 -9.28 -14.00 -10.08
N TYR A 76 -9.55 -12.94 -9.30
CA TYR A 76 -10.62 -12.95 -8.32
C TYR A 76 -11.99 -12.78 -8.97
N ASN A 77 -12.89 -13.72 -8.71
CA ASN A 77 -14.28 -13.66 -9.13
C ASN A 77 -15.17 -13.22 -7.95
N SER A 78 -15.64 -11.99 -7.99
CA SER A 78 -16.46 -11.39 -6.93
C SER A 78 -17.81 -12.08 -6.72
N ASP A 79 -18.43 -12.62 -7.78
CA ASP A 79 -19.74 -13.28 -7.68
C ASP A 79 -19.64 -14.61 -6.93
N LYS A 80 -18.57 -15.35 -7.22
CA LYS A 80 -18.31 -16.65 -6.59
C LYS A 80 -17.44 -16.56 -5.34
N LYS A 81 -16.81 -15.41 -5.09
CA LYS A 81 -15.85 -15.16 -3.99
C LYS A 81 -14.68 -16.16 -3.95
N ILE A 82 -14.18 -16.54 -5.11
CA ILE A 82 -13.05 -17.46 -5.28
C ILE A 82 -12.10 -16.94 -6.35
N PHE A 83 -10.85 -17.38 -6.26
CA PHE A 83 -9.90 -17.21 -7.35
C PHE A 83 -10.06 -18.31 -8.40
N SER A 84 -9.98 -17.93 -9.65
CA SER A 84 -9.98 -18.85 -10.79
C SER A 84 -8.65 -18.76 -11.54
N GLN A 85 -8.04 -19.91 -11.82
CA GLN A 85 -6.80 -19.95 -12.56
C GLN A 85 -7.01 -19.46 -13.99
N ASN A 86 -6.16 -18.53 -14.40
CA ASN A 86 -6.02 -18.17 -15.80
C ASN A 86 -4.75 -18.81 -16.36
N SER A 87 -4.89 -19.76 -17.26
CA SER A 87 -3.79 -20.52 -17.85
C SER A 87 -3.16 -19.88 -19.08
N THR A 88 -3.63 -18.70 -19.47
CA THR A 88 -3.01 -17.95 -20.58
C THR A 88 -1.69 -17.35 -20.11
N ASN A 89 -0.63 -17.51 -20.91
CA ASN A 89 0.69 -16.91 -20.70
C ASN A 89 1.46 -17.37 -19.45
N ASN A 90 1.36 -18.64 -19.08
CA ASN A 90 2.18 -19.20 -18.01
C ASN A 90 3.67 -19.20 -18.41
N LEU A 91 4.53 -18.72 -17.50
CA LEU A 91 5.98 -18.78 -17.66
C LEU A 91 6.55 -19.94 -16.82
N ILE A 92 7.26 -20.86 -17.49
CA ILE A 92 7.89 -22.01 -16.84
C ILE A 92 9.38 -21.73 -16.68
N LEU A 93 9.87 -21.86 -15.46
CA LEU A 93 11.28 -21.69 -15.08
C LEU A 93 11.84 -23.04 -14.63
N ASN A 94 12.62 -23.69 -15.49
CA ASN A 94 13.18 -25.00 -15.21
C ASN A 94 14.33 -24.94 -14.20
N ASN A 95 14.30 -25.77 -13.16
CA ASN A 95 15.30 -25.86 -12.10
C ASN A 95 15.59 -24.52 -11.40
N LYS A 96 14.59 -23.66 -11.27
CA LYS A 96 14.71 -22.36 -10.64
C LYS A 96 13.70 -22.18 -9.51
N GLU A 97 14.17 -21.75 -8.34
CA GLU A 97 13.33 -21.37 -7.21
C GLU A 97 13.21 -19.85 -7.14
N ILE A 98 11.99 -19.32 -7.23
CA ILE A 98 11.75 -17.88 -7.22
C ILE A 98 11.90 -17.32 -5.82
N LEU A 99 12.76 -16.31 -5.65
CA LEU A 99 12.98 -15.57 -4.41
C LEU A 99 12.22 -14.25 -4.38
N SER A 100 12.35 -13.45 -5.42
CA SER A 100 11.70 -12.14 -5.55
C SER A 100 11.05 -11.99 -6.91
N PHE A 101 9.94 -11.26 -6.94
CA PHE A 101 9.14 -11.07 -8.14
C PHE A 101 8.55 -9.66 -8.18
N ILE A 102 8.69 -8.99 -9.30
CA ILE A 102 8.09 -7.68 -9.56
C ILE A 102 7.41 -7.77 -10.92
N ALA A 103 6.18 -7.28 -10.98
CA ALA A 103 5.42 -7.18 -12.22
C ALA A 103 5.03 -5.72 -12.46
N ASN A 104 5.43 -5.20 -13.61
CA ASN A 104 5.09 -3.85 -14.05
C ASN A 104 5.33 -3.75 -15.55
N ASP A 105 4.86 -2.70 -16.20
CA ASP A 105 5.25 -2.36 -17.56
C ASP A 105 6.60 -1.64 -17.52
N LEU A 106 7.67 -2.34 -17.89
CA LEU A 106 9.04 -1.83 -17.80
C LEU A 106 9.45 -1.02 -19.02
N ASN A 107 8.93 -1.38 -20.20
CA ASN A 107 9.28 -0.78 -21.49
C ASN A 107 8.22 0.21 -22.01
N ARG A 108 7.11 0.40 -21.28
CA ARG A 108 5.99 1.29 -21.60
C ARG A 108 5.23 0.89 -22.87
N ASP A 109 5.03 -0.40 -23.06
CA ASP A 109 4.22 -0.93 -24.17
C ASP A 109 2.79 -1.33 -23.76
N SER A 110 2.40 -1.05 -22.51
CA SER A 110 1.12 -1.39 -21.89
C SER A 110 0.88 -2.90 -21.74
N TYR A 111 1.94 -3.69 -21.71
CA TYR A 111 1.92 -5.10 -21.34
C TYR A 111 2.70 -5.33 -20.06
N ILE A 112 2.33 -6.37 -19.33
CA ILE A 112 2.99 -6.71 -18.07
C ILE A 112 4.32 -7.41 -18.34
N ASP A 113 5.38 -6.91 -17.72
CA ASP A 113 6.72 -7.46 -17.74
C ASP A 113 7.14 -7.96 -16.36
N TYR A 114 8.19 -8.78 -16.29
CA TYR A 114 8.64 -9.37 -15.03
C TYR A 114 10.12 -9.12 -14.76
N VAL A 115 10.40 -8.81 -13.50
CA VAL A 115 11.74 -8.92 -12.92
C VAL A 115 11.71 -10.07 -11.92
N ILE A 116 12.43 -11.15 -12.22
CA ILE A 116 12.41 -12.38 -11.45
C ILE A 116 13.79 -12.65 -10.88
N THR A 117 13.93 -12.63 -9.56
CA THR A 117 15.13 -13.13 -8.90
C THR A 117 14.90 -14.56 -8.46
N TYR A 118 15.79 -15.44 -8.81
CA TYR A 118 15.69 -16.86 -8.55
C TYR A 118 17.02 -17.47 -8.13
N LYS A 119 16.93 -18.55 -7.39
CA LYS A 119 18.03 -19.44 -7.09
C LYS A 119 18.03 -20.56 -8.13
N ASP A 120 19.13 -20.71 -8.83
CA ASP A 120 19.35 -21.85 -9.72
C ASP A 120 19.67 -23.08 -8.87
N LEU A 121 18.80 -24.09 -8.95
CA LEU A 121 18.91 -25.32 -8.15
C LEU A 121 20.10 -26.20 -8.57
N THR A 122 20.67 -25.97 -9.76
CA THR A 122 21.84 -26.73 -10.25
C THR A 122 23.15 -26.13 -9.80
N SER A 123 23.30 -24.82 -9.87
CA SER A 123 24.51 -24.09 -9.48
C SER A 123 24.48 -23.54 -8.05
N ASN A 124 23.31 -23.50 -7.41
CA ASN A 124 23.05 -22.88 -6.11
C ASN A 124 23.34 -21.37 -6.06
N LEU A 125 23.43 -20.73 -7.22
CA LEU A 125 23.67 -19.29 -7.37
C LEU A 125 22.36 -18.52 -7.54
N ILE A 126 22.37 -17.25 -7.16
CA ILE A 126 21.24 -16.36 -7.32
C ILE A 126 21.44 -15.50 -8.56
N HIS A 127 20.42 -15.45 -9.40
CA HIS A 127 20.38 -14.65 -10.62
C HIS A 127 19.08 -13.89 -10.70
N SER A 128 19.08 -12.78 -11.43
CA SER A 128 17.86 -12.05 -11.74
C SER A 128 17.68 -11.94 -13.25
N SER A 129 16.53 -12.36 -13.75
CA SER A 129 16.18 -12.29 -15.16
C SER A 129 15.05 -11.31 -15.39
N ILE A 130 15.13 -10.60 -16.50
CA ILE A 130 14.15 -9.64 -16.96
C ILE A 130 13.42 -10.25 -18.15
N TYR A 131 12.12 -10.41 -18.01
CA TYR A 131 11.24 -10.96 -19.03
C TYR A 131 10.34 -9.84 -19.55
N ILE A 132 10.38 -9.60 -20.84
CA ILE A 132 9.52 -8.65 -21.55
C ILE A 132 8.45 -9.44 -22.29
N PHE A 133 7.20 -9.00 -22.20
CA PHE A 133 6.11 -9.63 -22.93
C PHE A 133 6.12 -9.19 -24.39
N ASN A 134 6.16 -10.15 -25.31
CA ASN A 134 6.08 -9.88 -26.73
C ASN A 134 4.66 -10.15 -27.23
N SER A 135 3.91 -9.10 -27.55
CA SER A 135 2.53 -9.17 -28.03
C SER A 135 2.38 -9.93 -29.37
N ASN A 136 3.40 -9.94 -30.22
CA ASN A 136 3.36 -10.64 -31.52
C ASN A 136 3.44 -12.16 -31.34
N SER A 137 4.28 -12.64 -30.42
CA SER A 137 4.42 -14.06 -30.11
C SER A 137 3.50 -14.53 -28.99
N ASN A 138 2.84 -13.59 -28.31
CA ASN A 138 2.03 -13.80 -27.10
C ASN A 138 2.78 -14.60 -26.04
N SER A 139 4.02 -14.25 -25.78
CA SER A 139 4.92 -14.96 -24.87
C SER A 139 5.95 -14.03 -24.23
N PHE A 140 6.48 -14.44 -23.07
CA PHE A 140 7.56 -13.75 -22.40
C PHE A 140 8.91 -14.11 -23.02
N GLU A 141 9.73 -13.10 -23.26
CA GLU A 141 11.10 -13.26 -23.75
C GLU A 141 12.09 -12.81 -22.67
N GLU A 142 13.06 -13.68 -22.32
CA GLU A 142 14.15 -13.31 -21.42
C GLU A 142 15.13 -12.37 -22.15
N LYS A 143 15.11 -11.10 -21.78
CA LYS A 143 15.94 -10.06 -22.45
C LYS A 143 17.29 -9.86 -21.79
N TYR A 144 17.38 -10.02 -20.47
CA TYR A 144 18.64 -9.79 -19.77
C TYR A 144 18.74 -10.63 -18.49
N ILE A 145 19.96 -11.05 -18.14
CA ILE A 145 20.26 -11.80 -16.93
C ILE A 145 21.36 -11.08 -16.14
N ILE A 146 21.05 -10.67 -14.91
CA ILE A 146 22.00 -10.19 -13.93
C ILE A 146 22.54 -11.43 -13.18
N LYS A 147 23.81 -11.78 -13.43
CA LYS A 147 24.44 -12.94 -12.78
C LYS A 147 24.94 -12.58 -11.39
N ASN A 148 24.85 -13.53 -10.44
CA ASN A 148 25.27 -13.35 -9.06
C ASN A 148 24.64 -12.09 -8.44
N SER A 149 23.33 -11.92 -8.66
CA SER A 149 22.58 -10.78 -8.13
C SER A 149 22.32 -10.92 -6.65
N ASP A 150 21.89 -9.81 -6.02
CA ASP A 150 21.31 -9.84 -4.67
C ASP A 150 19.99 -10.63 -4.65
N LYS A 151 19.52 -11.02 -3.45
CA LYS A 151 18.25 -11.75 -3.30
C LYS A 151 17.03 -10.97 -3.83
N ASN A 152 17.12 -9.66 -3.91
CA ASN A 152 16.11 -8.78 -4.48
C ASN A 152 16.76 -7.55 -5.13
N LEU A 153 16.14 -7.04 -6.18
CA LEU A 153 16.57 -5.86 -6.91
C LEU A 153 15.79 -4.63 -6.46
N PHE A 154 16.38 -3.46 -6.61
CA PHE A 154 15.72 -2.20 -6.32
C PHE A 154 15.19 -1.58 -7.61
N VAL A 155 13.87 -1.38 -7.70
CA VAL A 155 13.20 -0.79 -8.87
C VAL A 155 12.69 0.59 -8.50
N ALA A 156 13.05 1.61 -9.28
CA ALA A 156 12.65 2.98 -9.05
C ALA A 156 12.65 3.78 -10.37
N ASP A 157 11.80 4.78 -10.47
CA ASP A 157 11.82 5.73 -11.60
C ASP A 157 12.77 6.89 -11.29
N ILE A 158 14.08 6.63 -11.40
CA ILE A 158 15.11 7.60 -11.11
C ILE A 158 15.50 8.44 -12.32
N GLY A 159 15.92 9.68 -12.07
CA GLY A 159 16.38 10.61 -13.11
C GLY A 159 15.23 11.31 -13.82
N SER A 160 15.52 11.94 -14.95
CA SER A 160 14.57 12.76 -15.70
C SER A 160 13.97 12.04 -16.91
N ASP A 161 14.42 10.83 -17.21
CA ASP A 161 13.86 9.99 -18.25
C ASP A 161 12.79 9.13 -17.62
N LEU A 162 11.53 9.36 -17.98
CA LEU A 162 10.39 8.62 -17.45
C LEU A 162 10.53 7.12 -17.75
N GLY A 163 10.21 6.31 -16.76
CA GLY A 163 10.20 4.85 -16.85
C GLY A 163 11.02 4.17 -15.78
N LEU A 164 10.55 3.03 -15.37
CA LEU A 164 11.16 2.25 -14.31
C LEU A 164 12.59 1.82 -14.68
N LYS A 165 13.46 1.90 -13.70
CA LYS A 165 14.84 1.48 -13.80
C LYS A 165 15.17 0.50 -12.69
N ILE A 166 16.11 -0.40 -12.94
CA ILE A 166 16.56 -1.37 -11.96
C ILE A 166 17.94 -0.97 -11.47
N ILE A 167 18.05 -0.74 -10.15
CA ILE A 167 19.32 -0.43 -9.51
C ILE A 167 19.87 -1.71 -8.88
N PHE A 168 21.09 -2.08 -9.21
CA PHE A 168 21.73 -3.31 -8.75
C PHE A 168 23.23 -3.12 -8.54
N TYR A 169 23.85 -4.01 -7.78
CA TYR A 169 25.28 -3.98 -7.53
C TYR A 169 25.98 -5.07 -8.35
N GLN A 170 27.00 -4.68 -9.10
CA GLN A 170 27.81 -5.59 -9.90
C GLN A 170 29.21 -4.98 -10.14
N ASP A 171 30.23 -5.84 -10.18
CA ASP A 171 31.63 -5.46 -10.46
C ASP A 171 32.18 -4.35 -9.54
N GLY A 172 31.77 -4.35 -8.27
CA GLY A 172 32.24 -3.38 -7.28
C GLY A 172 31.56 -2.01 -7.32
N LYS A 173 30.50 -1.85 -8.10
CA LYS A 173 29.74 -0.60 -8.24
C LYS A 173 28.24 -0.81 -8.33
N ARG A 174 27.47 0.21 -7.99
CA ARG A 174 26.06 0.29 -8.30
C ARG A 174 25.86 0.66 -9.76
N LYS A 175 24.99 -0.07 -10.43
CA LYS A 175 24.61 0.11 -11.83
C LYS A 175 23.13 0.34 -11.94
N VAL A 176 22.71 0.98 -13.01
CA VAL A 176 21.32 1.26 -13.36
C VAL A 176 21.02 0.65 -14.71
N LEU A 177 20.03 -0.21 -14.77
CA LEU A 177 19.51 -0.76 -15.99
C LEU A 177 18.24 0.01 -16.35
N LYS A 178 18.21 0.55 -17.55
CA LYS A 178 17.05 1.26 -18.11
C LYS A 178 16.57 0.60 -19.39
N PHE A 179 15.29 0.71 -19.63
CA PHE A 179 14.62 0.21 -20.82
C PHE A 179 14.47 1.33 -21.83
N THR A 180 14.66 1.01 -23.10
CA THR A 180 14.34 1.85 -24.24
C THR A 180 13.41 1.07 -25.16
N GLU A 181 12.79 1.72 -26.12
CA GLU A 181 11.88 1.04 -27.06
C GLU A 181 12.54 -0.13 -27.80
N LEU A 182 13.86 -0.10 -27.98
CA LEU A 182 14.58 -1.08 -28.80
C LEU A 182 15.55 -1.96 -28.01
N ASP A 183 16.03 -1.49 -26.82
CA ASP A 183 17.15 -2.15 -26.18
C ASP A 183 17.21 -1.87 -24.66
N ILE A 184 18.07 -2.60 -23.96
CA ILE A 184 18.39 -2.43 -22.54
C ILE A 184 19.75 -1.75 -22.44
N ILE A 185 19.81 -0.64 -21.70
CA ILE A 185 21.03 0.13 -21.48
C ILE A 185 21.44 0.00 -20.01
N ILE A 186 22.72 -0.25 -19.76
CA ILE A 186 23.30 -0.28 -18.42
C ILE A 186 24.23 0.90 -18.26
N GLU A 187 24.00 1.69 -17.21
CA GLU A 187 24.78 2.87 -16.86
C GLU A 187 25.33 2.74 -15.43
N ASP A 188 26.37 3.50 -15.11
CA ASP A 188 26.83 3.60 -13.73
C ASP A 188 25.87 4.50 -12.92
N PHE A 189 25.57 4.12 -11.68
CA PHE A 189 24.69 4.91 -10.79
C PHE A 189 25.24 6.34 -10.56
N SER A 190 26.57 6.53 -10.65
CA SER A 190 27.22 7.84 -10.56
C SER A 190 26.68 8.88 -11.57
N ASN A 191 26.08 8.45 -12.68
CA ASN A 191 25.47 9.37 -13.66
C ASN A 191 24.20 10.07 -13.09
N TYR A 192 23.61 9.49 -12.06
CA TYR A 192 22.43 10.01 -11.39
C TYR A 192 22.75 10.80 -10.11
N ILE A 193 24.04 10.85 -9.71
CA ILE A 193 24.50 11.61 -8.55
C ILE A 193 24.76 13.06 -8.94
N SER A 194 24.43 13.98 -8.04
CA SER A 194 24.73 15.40 -8.22
C SER A 194 26.24 15.64 -8.31
N SER A 195 26.66 16.51 -9.22
CA SER A 195 28.05 16.91 -9.39
C SER A 195 28.51 17.96 -8.38
N ASN A 196 27.61 18.54 -7.60
CA ASN A 196 27.90 19.60 -6.65
C ASN A 196 28.54 19.09 -5.37
N THR A 197 29.82 18.84 -5.37
CA THR A 197 30.59 18.28 -4.24
C THR A 197 30.63 19.16 -3.00
N ASN A 198 30.30 20.45 -3.09
CA ASN A 198 30.26 21.35 -1.96
C ASN A 198 29.02 21.16 -1.08
N ILE A 199 27.97 20.55 -1.61
CA ILE A 199 26.70 20.33 -0.93
C ILE A 199 26.50 18.83 -0.66
N CYS A 200 26.91 18.00 -1.59
CA CYS A 200 26.78 16.54 -1.55
C CYS A 200 28.08 15.91 -1.05
N ASP A 201 28.47 16.20 0.18
CA ASP A 201 29.78 15.86 0.74
C ASP A 201 29.94 14.37 1.10
N GLY A 202 28.83 13.65 1.22
CA GLY A 202 28.79 12.28 1.70
C GLY A 202 29.14 11.17 0.73
N ASN A 203 29.30 11.39 -0.34
CA ASN A 203 28.95 10.98 -1.63
C ASN A 203 29.62 9.76 -2.26
N ASN A 204 30.73 9.86 -2.86
CA ASN A 204 31.24 8.89 -3.85
C ASN A 204 31.71 7.56 -3.28
N LYS A 205 32.00 7.44 -1.98
CA LYS A 205 32.44 6.18 -1.40
C LYS A 205 31.29 5.18 -1.22
N TYR A 206 30.05 5.66 -0.99
CA TYR A 206 28.88 4.81 -0.75
C TYR A 206 28.32 4.22 -2.05
N ASP A 207 28.57 4.85 -3.18
CA ASP A 207 28.29 4.33 -4.51
C ASP A 207 28.93 2.95 -4.78
N ASN A 208 30.04 2.64 -4.10
CA ASN A 208 30.74 1.39 -4.21
C ASN A 208 30.35 0.34 -3.13
N PHE A 209 29.35 0.63 -2.31
CA PHE A 209 28.88 -0.34 -1.32
C PHE A 209 27.75 -1.18 -1.88
N PRO A 210 27.78 -2.52 -1.74
CA PRO A 210 26.66 -3.38 -2.06
C PRO A 210 25.46 -3.06 -1.18
N PHE A 211 24.28 -3.39 -1.66
CA PHE A 211 23.07 -3.38 -0.82
C PHE A 211 23.15 -4.47 0.23
N THR A 212 22.44 -4.28 1.35
CA THR A 212 22.20 -5.40 2.28
C THR A 212 21.35 -6.46 1.57
N SER A 213 21.55 -7.73 1.88
CA SER A 213 20.77 -8.81 1.26
C SER A 213 20.18 -9.72 2.36
N PRO A 214 18.85 -9.77 2.52
CA PRO A 214 17.83 -9.00 1.82
C PRO A 214 17.85 -7.51 2.17
N ASN A 215 17.21 -6.67 1.37
CA ASN A 215 17.02 -5.25 1.64
C ASN A 215 15.55 -4.82 1.47
N SER A 216 15.21 -3.66 2.00
CA SER A 216 13.90 -3.01 1.88
C SER A 216 14.05 -1.59 1.30
N ASN A 217 14.97 -1.42 0.34
CA ASN A 217 15.23 -0.14 -0.28
C ASN A 217 13.94 0.47 -0.84
N SER A 218 13.82 1.78 -0.74
CA SER A 218 12.58 2.49 -1.02
C SER A 218 12.85 3.76 -1.82
N PHE A 219 11.86 4.17 -2.59
CA PHE A 219 11.87 5.37 -3.40
C PHE A 219 10.67 6.22 -3.02
N VAL A 220 10.85 7.19 -2.14
CA VAL A 220 9.78 7.98 -1.51
C VAL A 220 10.28 9.36 -1.11
N ASP A 221 9.38 10.32 -1.00
CA ASP A 221 9.67 11.68 -0.53
C ASP A 221 9.82 11.70 1.01
N MET A 222 11.07 11.70 1.50
CA MET A 222 11.39 11.68 2.94
C MET A 222 11.45 13.07 3.57
N ASN A 223 11.77 14.09 2.78
CA ASN A 223 11.95 15.45 3.28
C ASN A 223 10.74 16.36 3.02
N GLY A 224 9.73 15.89 2.32
CA GLY A 224 8.49 16.60 2.04
C GLY A 224 8.61 17.67 0.96
N ASP A 225 9.62 17.63 0.11
CA ASP A 225 9.84 18.62 -0.95
C ASP A 225 9.17 18.26 -2.28
N CYS A 226 8.39 17.16 -2.29
CA CYS A 226 7.68 16.66 -3.46
C CYS A 226 8.58 16.10 -4.57
N LEU A 227 9.81 15.75 -4.26
CA LEU A 227 10.66 14.86 -5.02
C LEU A 227 10.90 13.57 -4.25
N ASN A 228 10.96 12.47 -4.98
CA ASN A 228 11.27 11.21 -4.32
C ASN A 228 12.78 11.11 -4.02
N ASP A 229 13.07 10.63 -2.82
CA ASP A 229 14.40 10.32 -2.32
C ASP A 229 14.67 8.82 -2.45
N LEU A 230 15.96 8.43 -2.47
CA LEU A 230 16.37 7.04 -2.41
C LEU A 230 16.79 6.69 -0.99
N VAL A 231 16.06 5.77 -0.37
CA VAL A 231 16.37 5.23 0.95
C VAL A 231 17.01 3.86 0.76
N ILE A 232 18.30 3.78 1.00
CA ILE A 232 19.13 2.62 0.65
C ILE A 232 19.77 2.04 1.91
N SER A 233 19.63 0.73 2.09
CA SER A 233 20.40 -0.03 3.06
C SER A 233 21.62 -0.65 2.40
N SER A 234 22.79 -0.25 2.85
CA SER A 234 24.08 -0.68 2.29
C SER A 234 24.98 -1.37 3.32
N TYR A 235 25.99 -2.02 2.81
CA TYR A 235 26.93 -2.80 3.58
C TYR A 235 28.36 -2.53 3.14
N ASN A 236 29.23 -2.22 4.12
CA ASN A 236 30.65 -2.08 3.84
C ASN A 236 31.37 -3.42 4.10
N PRO A 237 31.82 -4.13 3.05
CA PRO A 237 32.45 -5.43 3.20
C PRO A 237 33.80 -5.41 3.94
N LYS A 238 34.46 -4.25 4.01
CA LYS A 238 35.74 -4.11 4.70
C LYS A 238 35.60 -3.96 6.21
N THR A 239 34.53 -3.29 6.67
CA THR A 239 34.32 -3.00 8.10
C THR A 239 33.21 -3.84 8.71
N ASN A 240 32.47 -4.57 7.90
CA ASN A 240 31.29 -5.36 8.29
C ASN A 240 30.18 -4.50 8.93
N LYS A 241 30.06 -3.25 8.51
CA LYS A 241 29.08 -2.30 9.02
C LYS A 241 27.97 -2.08 8.02
N LYS A 242 26.72 -1.98 8.53
CA LYS A 242 25.55 -1.62 7.74
C LYS A 242 25.30 -0.12 7.85
N TYR A 243 24.75 0.46 6.80
CA TYR A 243 24.39 1.87 6.74
C TYR A 243 22.99 2.04 6.14
N LEU A 244 22.28 3.05 6.64
CA LEU A 244 21.11 3.61 5.97
C LEU A 244 21.55 4.92 5.30
N GLU A 245 21.32 5.02 4.02
CA GLU A 245 21.64 6.19 3.20
C GLU A 245 20.34 6.80 2.70
N ILE A 246 20.16 8.11 2.89
CA ILE A 246 19.03 8.84 2.33
C ILE A 246 19.58 9.84 1.30
N TRP A 247 19.41 9.48 0.05
CA TRP A 247 19.83 10.27 -1.11
C TRP A 247 18.69 11.20 -1.52
N GLN A 248 18.81 12.48 -1.20
CA GLN A 248 17.79 13.46 -1.51
C GLN A 248 17.70 13.76 -3.00
N GLY A 249 16.47 13.77 -3.53
CA GLY A 249 16.18 14.23 -4.88
C GLY A 249 16.42 15.74 -5.00
N VAL A 250 17.11 16.17 -6.04
CA VAL A 250 17.41 17.58 -6.29
C VAL A 250 17.34 17.90 -7.79
N PHE A 251 17.00 19.14 -8.14
CA PHE A 251 17.10 19.61 -9.51
C PHE A 251 18.50 20.19 -9.77
N GLU A 252 19.20 19.64 -10.73
CA GLU A 252 20.48 20.12 -11.23
C GLU A 252 20.46 20.13 -12.77
N ASP A 253 20.65 21.31 -13.39
CA ASP A 253 20.61 21.50 -14.85
C ASP A 253 19.36 20.92 -15.53
N ASP A 254 18.17 21.21 -14.98
CA ASP A 254 16.86 20.72 -15.43
C ASP A 254 16.71 19.18 -15.40
N LYS A 255 17.52 18.50 -14.58
CA LYS A 255 17.47 17.06 -14.37
C LYS A 255 17.33 16.73 -12.89
N ILE A 256 16.62 15.65 -12.60
CA ILE A 256 16.59 15.08 -11.25
C ILE A 256 17.89 14.31 -11.04
N LYS A 257 18.60 14.70 -10.00
CA LYS A 257 19.81 14.05 -9.50
C LYS A 257 19.64 13.71 -8.03
N TYR A 258 20.53 12.91 -7.50
CA TYR A 258 20.48 12.50 -6.09
C TYR A 258 21.71 13.00 -5.36
N CYS A 259 21.49 13.55 -4.18
CA CYS A 259 22.52 14.12 -3.34
C CYS A 259 22.56 13.43 -1.99
N LEU A 260 23.71 12.89 -1.61
CA LEU A 260 23.95 12.30 -0.31
C LEU A 260 24.81 13.26 0.54
N SER A 261 24.23 13.76 1.61
CA SER A 261 24.96 14.49 2.64
C SER A 261 25.46 13.56 3.75
N SER A 262 26.59 13.90 4.37
CA SER A 262 27.09 13.18 5.55
C SER A 262 26.09 13.14 6.70
N HIS A 263 25.17 14.09 6.76
CA HIS A 263 24.10 14.14 7.75
C HIS A 263 22.99 13.11 7.51
N ASN A 264 22.88 12.59 6.29
CA ASN A 264 21.84 11.63 5.87
C ASN A 264 22.37 10.20 5.76
N ILE A 265 23.47 9.91 6.47
CA ILE A 265 24.10 8.58 6.53
C ILE A 265 24.10 8.12 7.98
N TYR A 266 23.45 6.99 8.24
CA TYR A 266 23.29 6.45 9.59
C TYR A 266 23.89 5.05 9.67
N GLU A 267 24.77 4.82 10.66
CA GLU A 267 25.28 3.48 10.94
C GLU A 267 24.22 2.64 11.64
N LEU A 268 23.90 1.47 11.09
CA LEU A 268 22.88 0.56 11.59
C LEU A 268 23.50 -0.55 12.44
N ASP A 269 22.88 -0.89 13.59
CA ASP A 269 23.21 -2.11 14.32
C ASP A 269 22.84 -3.35 13.48
N ASN A 270 23.70 -4.36 13.50
CA ASN A 270 23.48 -5.63 12.79
C ASN A 270 22.25 -6.40 13.30
N LYS A 271 21.73 -6.07 14.48
CA LYS A 271 20.49 -6.65 15.04
C LYS A 271 19.21 -6.08 14.42
N LEU A 272 19.30 -5.00 13.66
CA LEU A 272 18.14 -4.42 13.00
C LEU A 272 17.78 -5.24 11.75
N GLY A 273 16.49 -5.57 11.64
CA GLY A 273 15.91 -6.22 10.46
C GLY A 273 15.61 -5.22 9.34
N LEU A 274 14.77 -5.63 8.39
CA LEU A 274 14.34 -4.77 7.30
C LEU A 274 13.51 -3.61 7.83
N PHE A 275 13.78 -2.41 7.35
CA PHE A 275 13.01 -1.24 7.74
C PHE A 275 11.71 -1.14 6.96
N THR A 276 10.74 -0.48 7.57
CA THR A 276 9.47 -0.07 6.93
C THR A 276 9.33 1.43 7.08
N ILE A 277 8.80 2.08 6.05
CA ILE A 277 8.57 3.51 6.00
C ILE A 277 7.07 3.76 6.05
N THR A 278 6.62 4.59 6.99
CA THR A 278 5.21 5.00 7.14
C THR A 278 5.11 6.18 8.09
N ASP A 279 4.05 6.99 7.98
CA ASP A 279 3.76 8.10 8.91
C ASP A 279 3.05 7.54 10.16
N ILE A 280 3.81 7.28 11.24
CA ILE A 280 3.31 6.66 12.48
C ILE A 280 2.48 7.63 13.32
N ASP A 281 2.97 8.86 13.46
CA ASP A 281 2.38 9.86 14.37
C ASP A 281 1.45 10.85 13.66
N ARG A 282 1.30 10.71 12.33
CA ARG A 282 0.45 11.52 11.46
C ARG A 282 0.80 12.99 11.47
N ASN A 283 2.07 13.22 11.36
CA ASN A 283 2.60 14.56 11.13
C ASN A 283 2.77 14.90 9.64
N ALA A 284 2.32 14.00 8.73
CA ALA A 284 2.48 14.04 7.28
C ALA A 284 3.95 14.01 6.82
N MET A 285 4.80 13.37 7.62
CA MET A 285 6.18 13.05 7.31
C MET A 285 6.41 11.55 7.50
N LEU A 286 7.24 10.97 6.67
CA LEU A 286 7.51 9.54 6.73
C LEU A 286 8.53 9.19 7.82
N ASP A 287 8.16 8.27 8.70
CA ASP A 287 9.00 7.70 9.74
C ASP A 287 9.62 6.37 9.29
N ILE A 288 10.64 5.90 9.99
CA ILE A 288 11.29 4.62 9.72
C ILE A 288 11.15 3.71 10.94
N VAL A 289 10.70 2.48 10.70
CA VAL A 289 10.53 1.46 11.74
C VAL A 289 11.38 0.24 11.44
N PHE A 290 12.13 -0.22 12.44
CA PHE A 290 12.95 -1.43 12.37
C PHE A 290 12.46 -2.48 13.36
N PRO A 291 12.27 -3.74 12.97
CA PRO A 291 12.20 -4.83 13.94
C PRO A 291 13.59 -5.15 14.45
N ILE A 292 13.72 -5.46 15.75
CA ILE A 292 14.98 -5.91 16.35
C ILE A 292 15.00 -7.44 16.32
N LEU A 293 15.90 -8.00 15.53
CA LEU A 293 16.00 -9.45 15.29
C LEU A 293 16.18 -10.24 16.58
N ASN A 294 15.56 -11.43 16.62
CA ASN A 294 15.58 -12.35 17.75
C ASN A 294 14.97 -11.78 19.06
N THR A 295 14.17 -10.73 18.95
CA THR A 295 13.43 -10.13 20.07
C THR A 295 11.96 -9.95 19.71
N ASN A 296 11.18 -9.37 20.62
CA ASN A 296 9.82 -8.87 20.36
C ASN A 296 9.76 -7.34 20.47
N LYS A 297 10.81 -6.66 20.00
CA LYS A 297 10.94 -5.22 20.11
C LYS A 297 11.05 -4.59 18.72
N ILE A 298 10.50 -3.39 18.58
CA ILE A 298 10.70 -2.52 17.42
C ILE A 298 11.42 -1.25 17.83
N LEU A 299 12.13 -0.66 16.88
CA LEU A 299 12.73 0.66 16.97
C LEU A 299 11.95 1.59 16.03
N ILE A 300 11.46 2.72 16.53
CA ILE A 300 10.80 3.74 15.72
C ILE A 300 11.70 4.96 15.67
N ALA A 301 12.07 5.38 14.48
CA ALA A 301 12.77 6.62 14.20
C ALA A 301 11.79 7.63 13.62
N PHE A 302 11.33 8.56 14.44
CA PHE A 302 10.42 9.61 14.03
C PHE A 302 11.14 10.67 13.21
N ASN A 303 10.54 11.05 12.09
CA ASN A 303 11.02 12.17 11.29
C ASN A 303 10.66 13.49 11.99
N THR A 304 11.67 14.24 12.37
CA THR A 304 11.54 15.47 13.17
C THR A 304 11.52 16.74 12.31
N LEU A 305 11.50 16.61 10.99
CA LEU A 305 11.37 17.78 10.13
C LEU A 305 10.06 18.50 10.45
N SER A 306 10.18 19.67 11.05
CA SER A 306 9.04 20.55 11.27
C SER A 306 8.80 21.40 10.03
N ILE A 307 7.98 20.88 9.15
CA ILE A 307 7.47 21.70 8.07
C ILE A 307 6.36 22.56 8.66
N SER A 308 6.52 23.87 8.58
CA SER A 308 5.48 24.84 8.94
C SER A 308 4.29 24.63 8.00
N TYR A 309 3.30 23.84 8.42
CA TYR A 309 2.08 23.62 7.65
C TYR A 309 1.28 24.90 7.57
N THR A 310 1.42 25.60 6.48
CA THR A 310 0.33 26.44 6.03
C THR A 310 -0.67 25.50 5.35
N TRP A 311 -1.87 25.42 5.89
CA TRP A 311 -2.99 24.62 5.34
C TRP A 311 -3.45 25.18 3.98
N THR A 312 -2.49 25.47 3.11
CA THR A 312 -2.70 26.07 1.79
C THR A 312 -2.85 24.97 0.75
N GLU A 313 -3.57 25.29 -0.32
CA GLU A 313 -3.89 24.37 -1.40
C GLU A 313 -2.65 23.83 -2.12
N ASP A 314 -1.50 24.51 -2.02
CA ASP A 314 -0.29 24.24 -2.78
C ASP A 314 0.90 23.89 -1.88
N TYR A 315 0.85 22.71 -1.26
CA TYR A 315 1.93 22.22 -0.39
C TYR A 315 3.29 22.18 -1.12
N CYS A 316 3.34 21.61 -2.33
CA CYS A 316 4.58 21.52 -3.11
C CYS A 316 5.07 22.85 -3.65
N GLU A 317 4.21 23.86 -3.82
CA GLU A 317 4.66 25.21 -4.16
C GLU A 317 5.40 25.91 -3.01
N ASN A 318 4.99 25.61 -1.78
CA ASN A 318 5.60 26.16 -0.57
C ASN A 318 6.89 25.40 -0.17
N HIS A 319 6.99 24.13 -0.50
CA HIS A 319 8.11 23.22 -0.19
C HIS A 319 8.82 22.80 -1.46
N LYS A 320 9.33 23.78 -2.22
CA LYS A 320 10.01 23.52 -3.49
C LYS A 320 11.26 22.68 -3.29
N PRO A 321 11.49 21.70 -4.19
CA PRO A 321 12.70 20.91 -4.16
C PRO A 321 13.94 21.80 -4.27
N LEU A 322 15.00 21.38 -3.62
CA LEU A 322 16.28 22.10 -3.65
C LEU A 322 16.83 22.13 -5.07
N THR A 323 17.00 23.33 -5.62
CA THR A 323 17.67 23.53 -6.92
C THR A 323 19.15 23.84 -6.68
N LEU A 324 20.03 22.92 -7.05
CA LEU A 324 21.45 23.08 -6.90
C LEU A 324 22.01 23.93 -8.04
N THR A 325 22.44 25.15 -7.70
CA THR A 325 23.17 26.02 -8.60
C THR A 325 24.58 26.24 -8.08
N SER A 326 25.53 26.59 -8.93
CA SER A 326 26.92 26.89 -8.54
C SER A 326 27.04 27.99 -7.48
N SER A 327 26.01 28.80 -7.32
CA SER A 327 25.91 29.89 -6.34
C SER A 327 25.06 29.57 -5.10
N SER A 328 24.39 28.44 -5.04
CA SER A 328 23.53 28.11 -3.89
C SER A 328 24.39 27.71 -2.69
N LYS A 329 24.26 28.46 -1.60
CA LYS A 329 24.91 28.18 -0.31
C LYS A 329 24.01 27.41 0.65
N ASN A 330 22.84 26.91 0.17
CA ASN A 330 21.91 26.22 1.01
C ASN A 330 22.40 24.80 1.25
N SER A 331 22.70 24.46 2.48
CA SER A 331 23.02 23.10 2.90
C SER A 331 21.78 22.21 2.81
N ILE A 332 21.97 20.96 2.41
CA ILE A 332 20.95 19.92 2.49
C ILE A 332 20.59 19.72 3.98
N GLN A 333 19.30 19.75 4.26
CA GLN A 333 18.80 19.62 5.61
C GLN A 333 18.95 18.20 6.12
N LYS A 334 19.37 18.06 7.37
CA LYS A 334 19.34 16.78 8.08
C LYS A 334 17.88 16.36 8.32
N ILE A 335 17.53 15.12 7.92
CA ILE A 335 16.16 14.61 8.03
C ILE A 335 15.86 14.18 9.46
N PHE A 336 16.79 13.52 10.13
CA PHE A 336 16.65 13.07 11.51
C PHE A 336 17.72 13.77 12.37
N ASP A 337 17.32 14.65 13.28
CA ASP A 337 18.28 15.43 14.08
C ASP A 337 19.10 14.58 15.07
N ASP A 338 18.49 13.54 15.62
CA ASP A 338 19.09 12.66 16.60
C ASP A 338 18.89 11.19 16.26
N PHE A 339 19.04 10.84 14.99
CA PHE A 339 18.98 9.46 14.54
C PHE A 339 20.30 8.74 14.90
N ILE A 340 20.58 8.66 16.21
CA ILE A 340 21.65 7.84 16.72
C ILE A 340 21.05 6.46 16.98
N ILE A 341 21.30 5.53 16.08
CA ILE A 341 20.96 4.11 16.34
C ILE A 341 22.01 3.51 17.28
N ASP A 342 22.05 4.05 18.46
CA ASP A 342 22.70 3.43 19.59
C ASP A 342 21.62 2.80 20.48
N LEU A 343 21.49 1.48 20.40
CA LEU A 343 20.51 0.70 21.16
C LEU A 343 20.72 0.81 22.70
N ASN A 344 21.78 1.45 23.13
CA ASN A 344 22.10 1.68 24.54
C ASN A 344 21.66 3.06 25.04
N ASN A 345 21.19 3.95 24.16
CA ASN A 345 20.79 5.30 24.54
C ASN A 345 19.27 5.39 24.74
N ASN A 346 18.82 6.02 25.81
CA ASN A 346 17.40 6.07 26.23
C ASN A 346 16.49 6.95 25.35
N ASP A 347 17.05 7.65 24.37
CA ASP A 347 16.31 8.65 23.55
C ASP A 347 15.68 8.05 22.28
N ILE A 348 15.93 6.78 21.99
CA ILE A 348 15.32 6.09 20.86
C ILE A 348 14.09 5.32 21.35
N PHE A 349 12.99 5.45 20.63
CA PHE A 349 11.73 4.80 20.97
C PHE A 349 11.81 3.29 20.68
N THR A 350 12.33 2.51 21.63
CA THR A 350 12.28 1.06 21.59
C THR A 350 11.01 0.58 22.27
N VAL A 351 10.11 -0.02 21.51
CA VAL A 351 8.84 -0.53 22.01
C VAL A 351 8.94 -2.03 22.21
N LYS A 352 8.66 -2.51 23.43
CA LYS A 352 8.49 -3.93 23.72
C LYS A 352 7.02 -4.32 23.47
N LEU A 353 6.79 -5.16 22.47
CA LEU A 353 5.45 -5.51 21.98
C LEU A 353 4.74 -6.53 22.87
N LEU A 354 5.48 -7.54 23.39
CA LEU A 354 4.95 -8.61 24.21
C LEU A 354 5.74 -8.74 25.50
N TYR A 355 5.08 -9.08 26.60
CA TYR A 355 5.75 -9.26 27.90
C TYR A 355 6.53 -10.58 28.00
N ASP A 356 6.11 -11.60 27.24
CA ASP A 356 6.77 -12.90 27.22
C ASP A 356 7.92 -12.91 26.21
N ASP A 357 9.13 -13.05 26.70
CA ASP A 357 10.36 -13.08 25.89
C ASP A 357 10.54 -14.43 25.13
N ASN A 358 9.65 -15.40 25.35
CA ASN A 358 9.58 -16.60 24.53
C ASN A 358 9.02 -16.34 23.12
N TYR A 359 8.28 -15.25 22.92
CA TYR A 359 7.85 -14.81 21.63
C TYR A 359 8.90 -13.87 21.03
N ILE A 360 9.44 -14.26 19.88
CA ILE A 360 10.34 -13.43 19.08
C ILE A 360 9.79 -13.29 17.67
N PHE A 361 10.23 -12.28 16.95
CA PHE A 361 9.89 -12.15 15.54
C PHE A 361 10.32 -13.38 14.75
N TYR A 362 9.43 -13.89 13.91
CA TYR A 362 9.76 -14.92 12.94
C TYR A 362 10.52 -14.29 11.77
N ASN A 363 11.70 -14.82 11.45
CA ASN A 363 12.52 -14.37 10.34
C ASN A 363 12.93 -15.56 9.47
N ASN A 364 12.56 -15.54 8.21
CA ASN A 364 12.97 -16.51 7.21
C ASN A 364 13.66 -15.77 6.06
N GLU A 365 14.96 -15.51 6.21
CA GLU A 365 15.75 -14.70 5.27
C GLU A 365 15.86 -15.28 3.86
N ASP A 366 15.55 -16.55 3.68
CA ASP A 366 15.68 -17.21 2.38
C ASP A 366 14.41 -17.12 1.54
N GLU A 367 13.23 -17.01 2.16
CA GLU A 367 11.96 -17.04 1.44
C GLU A 367 11.11 -15.79 1.71
N PHE A 368 10.86 -15.49 2.98
CA PHE A 368 10.10 -14.33 3.42
C PHE A 368 10.81 -13.68 4.62
N PRO A 369 11.70 -12.73 4.38
CA PRO A 369 12.41 -12.04 5.45
C PRO A 369 11.43 -11.28 6.35
N LEU A 370 11.83 -11.09 7.61
CA LEU A 370 11.05 -10.33 8.57
C LEU A 370 10.81 -8.90 8.07
N TYR A 371 9.54 -8.59 7.88
CA TYR A 371 9.07 -7.29 7.44
C TYR A 371 7.77 -6.92 8.16
N LEU A 372 7.69 -5.70 8.69
CA LEU A 372 6.50 -5.18 9.36
C LEU A 372 5.57 -4.55 8.31
N ARG A 373 4.33 -5.03 8.21
CA ARG A 373 3.36 -4.50 7.26
C ARG A 373 2.43 -3.55 7.95
N PHE A 374 2.55 -2.27 7.62
CA PHE A 374 1.73 -1.20 8.19
C PHE A 374 0.52 -0.90 7.33
N LEU A 375 -0.63 -0.74 7.99
CA LEU A 375 -1.88 -0.32 7.38
C LEU A 375 -2.92 -0.05 8.49
N ASP A 376 -3.82 0.90 8.30
CA ASP A 376 -4.91 1.18 9.24
C ASP A 376 -6.03 0.13 9.09
N ILE A 377 -6.00 -0.93 9.91
CA ILE A 377 -6.95 -2.05 9.84
C ILE A 377 -8.27 -1.73 10.53
N ASN A 378 -8.25 -0.92 11.57
CA ASN A 378 -9.41 -0.56 12.37
C ASN A 378 -10.06 0.76 11.93
N GLN A 379 -9.49 1.39 10.89
CA GLN A 379 -9.96 2.64 10.29
C GLN A 379 -10.03 3.82 11.26
N ASP A 380 -9.14 3.83 12.27
CA ASP A 380 -9.06 4.93 13.26
C ASP A 380 -8.17 6.07 12.79
N SER A 381 -7.66 5.93 11.57
CA SER A 381 -6.74 6.81 10.90
C SER A 381 -5.27 6.61 11.24
N TYR A 382 -4.87 5.81 12.17
CA TYR A 382 -3.47 5.57 12.50
C TYR A 382 -2.99 4.22 11.96
N PRO A 383 -1.75 4.11 11.49
CA PRO A 383 -1.27 2.85 10.95
C PRO A 383 -1.08 1.82 12.06
N ASP A 384 -1.71 0.67 11.86
CA ASP A 384 -1.50 -0.56 12.62
C ASP A 384 -0.49 -1.44 11.89
N PHE A 385 0.08 -2.45 12.52
CA PHE A 385 0.97 -3.34 11.80
C PHE A 385 0.73 -4.83 12.05
N LEU A 386 0.93 -5.60 10.98
CA LEU A 386 0.85 -7.05 10.95
C LEU A 386 2.26 -7.63 10.92
N THR A 387 2.51 -8.63 11.77
CA THR A 387 3.77 -9.38 11.81
C THR A 387 3.56 -10.81 12.27
N ILE A 388 4.60 -11.63 12.21
CA ILE A 388 4.57 -13.02 12.64
C ILE A 388 5.57 -13.22 13.77
N PHE A 389 5.10 -13.85 14.84
CA PHE A 389 5.94 -14.25 15.96
C PHE A 389 6.18 -15.75 15.98
N TYR A 390 7.37 -16.12 16.40
CA TYR A 390 7.78 -17.49 16.71
C TYR A 390 7.83 -17.68 18.21
N ASN A 391 7.13 -18.70 18.72
CA ASN A 391 7.18 -19.07 20.12
C ASN A 391 8.22 -20.17 20.34
N LYS A 392 9.24 -19.88 21.14
CA LYS A 392 10.35 -20.78 21.45
C LYS A 392 9.94 -22.05 22.20
N ASN A 393 8.82 -22.01 22.93
CA ASN A 393 8.35 -23.14 23.72
C ASN A 393 7.52 -24.13 22.88
N THR A 394 6.68 -23.60 21.98
CA THR A 394 5.79 -24.44 21.14
C THR A 394 6.37 -24.72 19.76
N TYR A 395 7.45 -24.02 19.38
CA TYR A 395 8.06 -24.09 18.04
C TYR A 395 7.08 -23.74 16.90
N GLN A 396 6.08 -22.91 17.18
CA GLN A 396 5.06 -22.51 16.23
C GLN A 396 5.13 -21.02 15.92
N THR A 397 4.67 -20.64 14.74
CA THR A 397 4.54 -19.24 14.34
C THR A 397 3.08 -18.80 14.39
N TYR A 398 2.86 -17.54 14.77
CA TYR A 398 1.55 -16.92 14.95
C TYR A 398 1.52 -15.53 14.33
N PRO A 399 0.55 -15.21 13.45
CA PRO A 399 0.34 -13.86 12.99
C PRO A 399 -0.37 -13.03 14.07
N ILE A 400 0.06 -11.78 14.23
CA ILE A 400 -0.51 -10.83 15.19
C ILE A 400 -0.58 -9.46 14.53
N ILE A 401 -1.69 -8.75 14.72
CA ILE A 401 -1.85 -7.34 14.35
C ILE A 401 -1.80 -6.51 15.63
N PHE A 402 -0.93 -5.53 15.68
CA PHE A 402 -0.83 -4.54 16.74
C PHE A 402 -1.52 -3.26 16.31
N LEU A 403 -2.47 -2.81 17.16
CA LEU A 403 -3.20 -1.56 16.93
C LEU A 403 -2.40 -0.39 17.51
N SER A 404 -2.37 0.70 16.77
CA SER A 404 -1.70 1.95 17.15
C SER A 404 -2.37 2.60 18.36
N GLN A 405 -1.58 3.11 19.31
CA GLN A 405 -2.08 3.71 20.54
C GLN A 405 -1.41 5.03 20.82
N LYS A 406 -2.17 5.94 21.42
CA LYS A 406 -1.64 7.18 21.93
C LYS A 406 -0.75 6.93 23.15
N ILE A 407 0.47 7.46 23.14
CA ILE A 407 1.32 7.44 24.32
C ILE A 407 0.74 8.42 25.34
N LEU A 408 0.34 7.89 26.49
CA LEU A 408 -0.03 8.70 27.64
C LEU A 408 1.26 9.10 28.38
N TYR A 409 1.67 10.35 28.26
CA TYR A 409 2.82 10.99 28.94
C TYR A 409 4.23 10.65 28.41
N ASP A 410 4.74 11.56 27.61
CA ASP A 410 6.13 11.96 27.71
C ASP A 410 6.23 13.50 27.65
N SER A 411 6.59 14.11 28.78
CA SER A 411 6.72 15.56 28.92
C SER A 411 7.98 16.12 28.23
N SER A 412 8.82 15.25 27.69
CA SER A 412 10.10 15.61 27.06
C SER A 412 9.96 16.03 25.59
N PHE A 413 8.84 15.76 24.95
CA PHE A 413 8.64 16.04 23.52
C PHE A 413 7.63 17.17 23.29
N LYS A 414 8.14 18.29 22.81
CA LYS A 414 7.31 19.46 22.45
C LYS A 414 6.59 19.21 21.12
N GLY A 415 5.29 18.94 21.16
CA GLY A 415 4.39 19.29 20.06
C GLY A 415 3.77 18.17 19.23
N THR A 416 4.24 16.91 19.23
CA THR A 416 3.65 15.81 18.45
C THR A 416 3.00 14.76 19.34
N GLN A 417 1.83 14.26 18.94
CA GLN A 417 1.15 13.14 19.63
C GLN A 417 1.79 11.82 19.18
N ARG A 418 2.93 11.44 19.77
CA ARG A 418 3.59 10.18 19.43
C ARG A 418 2.71 8.98 19.72
N ARG A 419 2.85 7.96 18.89
CA ARG A 419 2.10 6.70 18.94
C ARG A 419 3.03 5.55 19.31
N SER A 420 2.45 4.50 19.89
CA SER A 420 3.14 3.29 20.30
C SER A 420 2.25 2.07 20.07
N PHE A 421 2.77 0.89 20.41
CA PHE A 421 2.09 -0.38 20.25
C PHE A 421 2.24 -1.21 21.52
N SER A 422 1.19 -1.94 21.92
CA SER A 422 1.25 -2.82 23.07
C SER A 422 0.42 -4.08 22.89
N LYS A 423 0.66 -5.08 23.73
CA LYS A 423 -0.07 -6.35 23.74
C LYS A 423 -1.57 -6.22 24.05
N ASP A 424 -1.99 -5.12 24.68
CA ASP A 424 -3.37 -4.97 25.17
C ASP A 424 -4.34 -4.60 24.05
N PHE A 425 -3.79 -4.17 22.90
CA PHE A 425 -4.56 -3.78 21.73
C PHE A 425 -4.05 -4.52 20.50
N VAL A 426 -4.47 -5.80 20.39
CA VAL A 426 -4.03 -6.71 19.33
C VAL A 426 -5.19 -7.54 18.80
N TYR A 427 -5.12 -7.90 17.52
CA TYR A 427 -5.85 -9.02 16.97
C TYR A 427 -4.93 -10.24 16.94
N THR A 428 -5.28 -11.29 17.68
CA THR A 428 -4.55 -12.55 17.71
C THR A 428 -5.27 -13.61 16.90
N PHE A 429 -4.49 -14.45 16.23
CA PHE A 429 -4.97 -15.52 15.36
C PHE A 429 -4.45 -16.88 15.85
N GLU A 430 -4.72 -17.22 17.12
CA GLU A 430 -4.17 -18.41 17.80
C GLU A 430 -4.53 -19.74 17.11
N SER A 431 -5.64 -19.79 16.39
CA SER A 431 -6.03 -20.96 15.59
C SER A 431 -5.19 -21.15 14.32
N TYR A 432 -4.46 -20.12 13.89
CA TYR A 432 -3.63 -20.14 12.69
C TYR A 432 -2.16 -20.24 13.10
N THR A 433 -1.67 -21.46 13.16
CA THR A 433 -0.28 -21.76 13.50
C THR A 433 0.54 -22.13 12.28
N ASN A 434 1.87 -22.04 12.40
CA ASN A 434 2.81 -22.39 11.35
C ASN A 434 2.64 -21.54 10.07
N ILE A 435 2.40 -20.24 10.25
CA ILE A 435 2.31 -19.27 9.18
C ILE A 435 3.71 -18.79 8.79
N LYS A 436 4.03 -18.77 7.49
CA LYS A 436 5.28 -18.23 6.93
C LYS A 436 5.18 -16.75 6.63
N VAL A 437 4.06 -16.31 6.05
CA VAL A 437 3.79 -14.92 5.74
C VAL A 437 2.31 -14.59 5.93
N ALA A 438 2.07 -13.38 6.41
CA ALA A 438 0.74 -12.80 6.53
C ALA A 438 0.76 -11.40 5.88
N THR A 439 -0.28 -11.07 5.14
CA THR A 439 -0.36 -9.77 4.45
C THR A 439 -1.80 -9.28 4.35
N PHE A 440 -1.96 -7.99 4.11
CA PHE A 440 -3.25 -7.35 3.87
C PHE A 440 -3.69 -7.56 2.42
N PHE A 441 -5.00 -7.66 2.24
CA PHE A 441 -5.65 -7.72 0.95
C PHE A 441 -7.09 -7.22 1.09
N ASP A 442 -7.73 -6.73 0.04
CA ASP A 442 -9.14 -6.35 0.05
C ASP A 442 -9.87 -7.14 -1.04
N PHE A 443 -10.49 -8.26 -0.63
CA PHE A 443 -11.15 -9.18 -1.57
C PHE A 443 -12.45 -8.62 -2.15
N GLU A 444 -13.19 -7.87 -1.34
CA GLU A 444 -14.49 -7.34 -1.75
C GLU A 444 -14.38 -5.93 -2.33
N ASP A 445 -13.19 -5.36 -2.37
CA ASP A 445 -12.89 -3.98 -2.79
C ASP A 445 -13.75 -2.92 -2.08
N ASN A 446 -14.09 -3.22 -0.83
CA ASN A 446 -15.01 -2.43 -0.01
C ASN A 446 -14.30 -1.47 0.95
N GLY A 447 -12.98 -1.33 0.85
CA GLY A 447 -12.16 -0.49 1.72
C GLY A 447 -11.90 -1.07 3.10
N LYS A 448 -12.37 -2.28 3.40
CA LYS A 448 -12.02 -3.01 4.63
C LYS A 448 -10.90 -3.99 4.30
N MET A 449 -9.80 -3.85 5.00
CA MET A 449 -8.67 -4.75 4.76
C MET A 449 -8.91 -6.12 5.35
N ASP A 450 -8.83 -7.10 4.49
CA ASP A 450 -8.84 -8.53 4.75
C ASP A 450 -7.40 -9.05 4.89
N LEU A 451 -7.21 -10.35 5.12
CA LEU A 451 -5.91 -10.95 5.32
C LEU A 451 -5.68 -12.15 4.41
N ILE A 452 -4.44 -12.30 3.96
CA ILE A 452 -3.94 -13.52 3.34
C ILE A 452 -2.85 -14.11 4.24
N PHE A 453 -2.98 -15.41 4.57
CA PHE A 453 -1.97 -16.18 5.27
C PHE A 453 -1.44 -17.29 4.36
N TYR A 454 -0.11 -17.43 4.32
CA TYR A 454 0.57 -18.54 3.66
C TYR A 454 1.26 -19.40 4.72
N ASP A 455 0.89 -20.66 4.81
CA ASP A 455 1.38 -21.56 5.87
C ASP A 455 2.59 -22.40 5.46
N MET A 456 3.22 -23.07 6.42
CA MET A 456 4.38 -23.94 6.20
C MET A 456 4.05 -25.19 5.38
N LYS A 457 2.76 -25.53 5.20
CA LYS A 457 2.30 -26.63 4.37
C LYS A 457 2.07 -26.20 2.92
N GLY A 458 2.28 -24.92 2.61
CA GLY A 458 2.09 -24.35 1.29
C GLY A 458 0.65 -23.95 0.98
N LYS A 459 -0.27 -23.92 1.96
CA LYS A 459 -1.64 -23.50 1.73
C LYS A 459 -1.77 -21.99 1.88
N ILE A 460 -2.43 -21.33 0.91
CA ILE A 460 -2.83 -19.94 0.97
C ILE A 460 -4.26 -19.87 1.51
N ARG A 461 -4.50 -19.05 2.54
CA ARG A 461 -5.78 -18.87 3.23
C ARG A 461 -6.23 -17.43 3.16
N GLY A 462 -7.49 -17.19 2.85
CA GLY A 462 -8.12 -15.88 2.90
C GLY A 462 -8.94 -15.72 4.17
N LEU A 463 -8.90 -14.55 4.78
CA LEU A 463 -9.71 -14.20 5.94
C LEU A 463 -10.44 -12.88 5.69
N TYR A 464 -11.77 -12.93 5.62
CA TYR A 464 -12.62 -11.73 5.52
C TYR A 464 -12.68 -10.98 6.84
N ASN A 465 -12.51 -9.66 6.79
CA ASN A 465 -12.73 -8.75 7.90
C ASN A 465 -14.22 -8.37 7.99
N LYS A 466 -14.93 -8.95 8.95
CA LYS A 466 -16.35 -8.66 9.20
C LYS A 466 -16.59 -7.61 10.29
N ASN A 467 -15.52 -7.01 10.82
CA ASN A 467 -15.66 -5.93 11.79
C ASN A 467 -16.40 -4.74 11.16
N VAL A 468 -17.17 -4.05 11.96
CA VAL A 468 -17.92 -2.86 11.55
C VAL A 468 -17.25 -1.65 12.18
N TYR A 469 -16.74 -0.77 11.34
CA TYR A 469 -16.12 0.48 11.75
C TYR A 469 -17.03 1.65 11.35
N ASP A 470 -17.17 2.62 12.24
CA ASP A 470 -17.89 3.87 11.98
C ASP A 470 -16.88 4.94 11.53
N SER A 471 -16.29 4.73 10.37
CA SER A 471 -15.16 5.51 9.86
C SER A 471 -15.07 5.39 8.35
N TYR A 472 -14.27 6.26 7.75
CA TYR A 472 -14.08 6.36 6.31
C TYR A 472 -12.68 5.93 5.90
N THR A 473 -12.59 5.45 4.67
CA THR A 473 -11.32 5.10 4.03
C THR A 473 -11.28 5.62 2.60
N MET A 474 -10.12 5.62 2.01
CA MET A 474 -9.96 5.89 0.59
C MET A 474 -8.79 5.06 0.06
N LYS A 475 -8.95 4.55 -1.16
CA LYS A 475 -7.88 3.94 -1.95
C LYS A 475 -7.49 4.90 -3.05
N SER A 476 -6.22 5.01 -3.33
CA SER A 476 -5.75 5.80 -4.46
C SER A 476 -4.56 5.14 -5.13
N ILE A 477 -4.57 5.14 -6.45
CA ILE A 477 -3.52 4.57 -7.29
C ILE A 477 -3.10 5.60 -8.33
N LEU A 478 -1.78 5.77 -8.47
CA LEU A 478 -1.19 6.55 -9.55
C LEU A 478 -0.61 5.62 -10.60
N LEU A 479 -1.01 5.85 -11.83
CA LEU A 479 -0.59 5.10 -13.01
C LEU A 479 0.05 6.05 -14.02
N PHE A 480 1.06 5.60 -14.73
CA PHE A 480 1.67 6.42 -15.79
C PHE A 480 0.97 6.26 -17.15
N GLU A 481 -0.07 5.42 -17.23
CA GLU A 481 -0.88 5.25 -18.43
C GLU A 481 -2.33 4.88 -18.09
N SER A 482 -3.28 5.33 -18.92
CA SER A 482 -4.69 4.98 -18.79
C SER A 482 -4.93 3.54 -19.27
N ASN A 483 -5.83 2.84 -18.61
CA ASN A 483 -6.22 1.45 -18.91
C ASN A 483 -5.14 0.39 -18.71
N CYS A 484 -4.09 0.70 -17.95
CA CYS A 484 -3.04 -0.22 -17.58
C CYS A 484 -2.90 -0.24 -16.04
N PHE A 485 -3.62 -1.12 -15.34
CA PHE A 485 -3.64 -1.16 -13.87
C PHE A 485 -2.39 -1.80 -13.24
N PHE A 486 -1.52 -2.38 -14.04
CA PHE A 486 -0.18 -2.80 -13.63
C PHE A 486 0.91 -1.77 -13.95
N CYS A 487 0.57 -0.66 -14.62
CA CYS A 487 1.51 0.45 -14.90
C CYS A 487 1.67 1.37 -13.68
N ASN A 488 2.04 0.79 -12.54
CA ASN A 488 2.14 1.50 -11.28
C ASN A 488 3.34 2.45 -11.26
N GLU A 489 3.11 3.66 -10.74
CA GLU A 489 4.19 4.58 -10.42
C GLU A 489 4.65 4.36 -8.98
N PHE A 490 5.84 3.79 -8.83
CA PHE A 490 6.43 3.51 -7.52
C PHE A 490 6.83 4.78 -6.79
N GLY A 491 6.52 4.82 -5.49
CA GLY A 491 6.93 5.91 -4.60
C GLY A 491 6.04 7.14 -4.65
N SER A 492 4.92 7.12 -5.41
CA SER A 492 4.01 8.26 -5.40
C SER A 492 3.48 8.51 -3.99
N THR A 493 3.51 9.77 -3.60
CA THR A 493 3.05 10.24 -2.29
C THR A 493 1.68 10.87 -2.41
N GLN A 494 0.79 10.54 -1.47
CA GLN A 494 -0.58 11.00 -1.44
C GLN A 494 -0.85 11.64 -0.11
N ARG A 495 -1.20 12.92 -0.14
CA ARG A 495 -1.52 13.73 1.04
C ARG A 495 -2.97 14.15 0.99
N PHE A 496 -3.61 14.23 2.15
CA PHE A 496 -4.96 14.73 2.22
C PHE A 496 -5.20 15.55 3.48
N ILE A 497 -6.10 16.49 3.37
CA ILE A 497 -6.53 17.35 4.47
C ILE A 497 -7.98 17.04 4.78
N THR A 498 -8.26 16.79 6.05
CA THR A 498 -9.61 16.58 6.56
C THR A 498 -9.84 17.37 7.82
N THR A 499 -11.11 17.68 8.10
CA THR A 499 -11.54 18.23 9.38
C THR A 499 -12.20 17.11 10.20
N ASN A 500 -11.67 16.87 11.38
CA ASN A 500 -12.23 15.93 12.35
C ASN A 500 -13.60 16.42 12.86
N ILE A 501 -14.34 15.54 13.56
CA ILE A 501 -15.64 15.88 14.17
C ILE A 501 -15.53 17.00 15.19
N ASP A 502 -14.39 17.12 15.88
CA ASP A 502 -14.10 18.18 16.84
C ASP A 502 -13.73 19.52 16.20
N GLY A 503 -13.70 19.61 14.87
CA GLY A 503 -13.35 20.81 14.12
C GLY A 503 -11.86 21.02 13.92
N THR A 504 -11.00 20.14 14.41
CA THR A 504 -9.55 20.24 14.17
C THR A 504 -9.21 19.76 12.76
N ARG A 505 -8.40 20.52 12.05
CA ARG A 505 -7.84 20.09 10.76
C ARG A 505 -6.62 19.22 10.98
N ARG A 506 -6.48 18.23 10.12
CA ARG A 506 -5.30 17.38 10.06
C ARG A 506 -4.87 17.13 8.61
N MET A 507 -3.60 16.86 8.46
CA MET A 507 -2.99 16.41 7.22
C MET A 507 -2.43 15.01 7.46
N ASP A 508 -2.70 14.11 6.55
CA ASP A 508 -2.23 12.73 6.59
C ASP A 508 -1.56 12.36 5.26
N LEU A 509 -0.71 11.36 5.29
CA LEU A 509 0.08 10.93 4.15
C LEU A 509 0.08 9.40 4.03
N SER A 510 0.05 8.92 2.80
CA SER A 510 0.33 7.54 2.44
C SER A 510 1.15 7.48 1.15
N THR A 511 1.86 6.39 0.94
CA THR A 511 2.68 6.19 -0.25
C THR A 511 2.32 4.89 -0.95
N GLN A 512 2.40 4.90 -2.27
CA GLN A 512 2.14 3.73 -3.11
C GLN A 512 3.44 2.95 -3.31
N ASN A 513 3.41 1.64 -3.07
CA ASN A 513 4.57 0.75 -3.26
C ASN A 513 5.84 1.23 -2.53
N VAL A 514 5.70 1.51 -1.23
CA VAL A 514 6.78 2.06 -0.39
C VAL A 514 8.07 1.25 -0.48
N GLN A 515 7.98 -0.07 -0.32
CA GLN A 515 9.11 -0.99 -0.42
C GLN A 515 9.08 -1.73 -1.75
N ASN A 516 9.64 -1.13 -2.76
CA ASN A 516 9.66 -1.68 -4.13
C ASN A 516 10.84 -2.61 -4.41
N SER A 517 11.67 -2.90 -3.42
CA SER A 517 12.76 -3.87 -3.52
C SER A 517 12.59 -5.07 -2.60
N LEU A 518 11.52 -5.14 -1.81
CA LEU A 518 11.35 -6.17 -0.80
C LEU A 518 11.21 -7.57 -1.42
N MET A 519 12.02 -8.49 -0.92
CA MET A 519 11.94 -9.91 -1.28
C MET A 519 10.59 -10.50 -0.82
N GLY A 520 9.89 -11.23 -1.72
CA GLY A 520 8.56 -11.74 -1.43
C GLY A 520 7.52 -10.64 -1.24
N CYS A 521 7.63 -9.57 -2.03
CA CYS A 521 6.81 -8.37 -1.94
C CYS A 521 5.33 -8.68 -2.21
N LEU A 522 4.57 -8.84 -1.12
CA LEU A 522 3.12 -8.97 -1.13
C LEU A 522 2.51 -7.64 -0.63
N SER A 523 2.93 -6.54 -1.24
CA SER A 523 2.39 -5.21 -0.97
C SER A 523 1.24 -4.89 -1.90
N LEU A 524 0.34 -4.03 -1.43
CA LEU A 524 -0.74 -3.49 -2.26
C LEU A 524 -0.15 -2.54 -3.31
N ASN A 525 -0.76 -2.51 -4.50
CA ASN A 525 -0.33 -1.61 -5.58
C ASN A 525 -0.96 -0.22 -5.50
N TYR A 526 -1.72 0.07 -4.45
CA TYR A 526 -2.36 1.35 -4.19
C TYR A 526 -1.98 1.87 -2.80
N ALA A 527 -2.08 3.19 -2.62
CA ALA A 527 -2.03 3.79 -1.31
C ALA A 527 -3.38 3.65 -0.62
N TYR A 528 -3.36 3.19 0.62
CA TYR A 528 -4.53 3.07 1.47
C TYR A 528 -4.49 4.17 2.54
N LEU A 529 -5.62 4.86 2.67
CA LEU A 529 -5.77 6.00 3.55
C LEU A 529 -6.94 5.75 4.49
N GLY A 530 -6.66 5.53 5.77
CA GLY A 530 -7.66 5.55 6.81
C GLY A 530 -8.00 7.00 7.14
N ILE A 531 -9.23 7.42 6.89
CA ILE A 531 -9.67 8.80 7.13
C ILE A 531 -10.20 8.96 8.55
N GLY A 532 -10.62 7.85 9.20
CA GLY A 532 -11.26 7.89 10.48
C GLY A 532 -12.64 8.54 10.42
N ARG A 533 -13.08 9.12 11.55
CA ARG A 533 -14.32 9.89 11.61
C ARG A 533 -14.07 11.32 11.18
N SER A 534 -14.61 11.72 10.04
CA SER A 534 -14.50 13.08 9.50
C SER A 534 -15.86 13.64 9.14
N ASN A 535 -15.88 14.95 8.76
CA ASN A 535 -17.09 15.67 8.37
C ASN A 535 -17.47 15.28 6.99
N ASN A 536 -17.87 14.64 6.26
CA ASN A 536 -18.49 14.37 4.96
C ASN A 536 -17.58 14.22 3.75
N TYR A 537 -16.43 14.89 3.64
CA TYR A 537 -15.54 14.81 2.48
C TYR A 537 -14.10 15.17 2.83
N ILE A 538 -13.19 14.75 1.95
CA ILE A 538 -11.79 15.18 1.99
C ILE A 538 -11.71 16.56 1.37
N GLU A 539 -11.28 17.54 2.15
CA GLU A 539 -11.26 18.95 1.72
C GLU A 539 -10.26 19.16 0.59
N ASN A 540 -9.09 18.56 0.72
CA ASN A 540 -8.00 18.68 -0.23
C ASN A 540 -7.26 17.34 -0.32
N PHE A 541 -7.11 16.83 -1.53
CA PHE A 541 -6.35 15.63 -1.84
C PHE A 541 -5.28 15.97 -2.86
N GLN A 542 -4.03 15.72 -2.49
CA GLN A 542 -2.89 15.98 -3.35
C GLN A 542 -2.16 14.69 -3.64
N ILE A 543 -1.92 14.43 -4.92
CA ILE A 543 -1.09 13.34 -5.38
C ILE A 543 0.21 13.87 -5.96
N ILE A 544 1.32 13.23 -5.59
CA ILE A 544 2.67 13.64 -5.93
C ILE A 544 3.33 12.45 -6.64
N SER A 545 3.77 12.65 -7.86
CA SER A 545 4.56 11.68 -8.62
C SER A 545 6.00 11.60 -8.09
N GLY A 546 6.61 12.76 -7.82
CA GLY A 546 7.98 12.84 -7.33
C GLY A 546 9.08 12.57 -8.38
N THR A 547 8.71 12.32 -9.64
CA THR A 547 9.62 11.88 -10.70
C THR A 547 9.62 12.77 -11.94
N LEU A 548 8.69 13.72 -12.04
CA LEU A 548 8.48 14.52 -13.23
C LEU A 548 9.45 15.70 -13.29
N LYS A 549 9.75 16.16 -14.52
CA LYS A 549 10.82 17.11 -14.84
C LYS A 549 10.66 18.52 -14.27
N THR A 550 9.43 18.91 -13.91
CA THR A 550 9.16 20.27 -13.41
C THR A 550 8.41 20.20 -12.10
N SER A 551 8.75 21.07 -11.17
CA SER A 551 8.09 21.11 -9.87
C SER A 551 6.58 21.34 -9.95
N SER A 552 6.11 22.09 -10.95
CA SER A 552 4.69 22.35 -11.18
C SER A 552 3.91 21.17 -11.78
N ASP A 553 4.62 20.24 -12.42
CA ASP A 553 3.99 19.07 -13.05
C ASP A 553 4.04 17.83 -12.15
N ASN A 554 4.84 17.86 -11.08
CA ASN A 554 5.03 16.74 -10.16
C ASN A 554 3.80 16.39 -9.32
N TYR A 555 2.86 17.27 -9.20
CA TYR A 555 1.71 17.04 -8.34
C TYR A 555 0.40 17.53 -8.95
N LYS A 556 -0.70 17.00 -8.44
CA LYS A 556 -2.05 17.45 -8.75
C LYS A 556 -2.92 17.46 -7.50
N THR A 557 -3.71 18.51 -7.36
CA THR A 557 -4.64 18.67 -6.24
C THR A 557 -6.08 18.51 -6.73
N TYR A 558 -6.89 17.77 -5.98
CA TYR A 558 -8.32 17.55 -6.21
C TYR A 558 -9.12 18.00 -5.00
N THR A 559 -10.20 18.77 -5.23
CA THR A 559 -11.04 19.36 -4.18
C THR A 559 -12.50 19.46 -4.64
N PRO A 560 -13.49 18.99 -3.86
CA PRO A 560 -13.41 18.03 -2.76
C PRO A 560 -13.41 16.58 -3.27
N VAL A 561 -13.01 15.62 -2.42
CA VAL A 561 -13.04 14.19 -2.75
C VAL A 561 -13.97 13.44 -1.79
N ILE A 562 -14.74 12.50 -2.33
CA ILE A 562 -15.70 11.69 -1.57
C ILE A 562 -14.96 10.54 -0.88
N PRO A 563 -15.08 10.35 0.43
CA PRO A 563 -14.53 9.20 1.14
C PRO A 563 -15.23 7.89 0.75
N ASN A 564 -14.66 6.74 1.12
CA ASN A 564 -15.08 5.40 0.72
C ASN A 564 -15.15 5.23 -0.80
N SER A 565 -14.19 5.83 -1.50
CA SER A 565 -14.03 5.73 -2.94
C SER A 565 -12.63 5.26 -3.30
N GLN A 566 -12.47 4.79 -4.53
CA GLN A 566 -11.19 4.51 -5.15
C GLN A 566 -10.90 5.59 -6.20
N LEU A 567 -9.77 6.27 -6.04
CA LEU A 567 -9.25 7.21 -7.01
C LEU A 567 -8.21 6.51 -7.89
N ILE A 568 -8.49 6.46 -9.18
CA ILE A 568 -7.54 6.01 -10.18
C ILE A 568 -7.06 7.25 -10.92
N ILE A 569 -5.81 7.60 -10.70
CA ILE A 569 -5.21 8.81 -11.24
C ILE A 569 -4.14 8.40 -12.23
N TYR A 570 -4.10 9.03 -13.36
CA TYR A 570 -3.07 8.79 -14.36
C TYR A 570 -2.65 10.08 -15.05
N HIS A 571 -1.39 10.09 -15.44
CA HIS A 571 -0.83 11.22 -16.18
C HIS A 571 -0.25 10.74 -17.52
N THR A 572 -0.40 11.57 -18.53
CA THR A 572 0.12 11.31 -19.87
C THR A 572 0.92 12.52 -20.36
N GLU A 573 2.06 12.30 -20.98
CA GLU A 573 2.76 13.37 -21.68
C GLU A 573 1.99 13.79 -22.93
N ALA A 574 1.63 15.06 -23.03
CA ALA A 574 1.04 15.59 -24.26
C ALA A 574 2.15 15.71 -25.32
N LYS A 575 2.01 14.95 -26.43
CA LYS A 575 3.00 14.86 -27.53
C LYS A 575 3.43 16.22 -28.12
N GLU A 576 2.58 17.25 -28.02
CA GLU A 576 2.83 18.55 -28.68
C GLU A 576 3.41 19.65 -27.77
N LYS A 577 3.29 19.55 -26.43
CA LYS A 577 3.61 20.67 -25.53
C LYS A 577 4.53 20.36 -24.35
N LYS A 578 5.03 19.14 -24.22
CA LYS A 578 5.77 18.68 -23.01
C LYS A 578 5.02 18.95 -21.69
N LYS A 579 3.71 19.14 -21.75
CA LYS A 579 2.86 19.39 -20.59
C LYS A 579 2.24 18.08 -20.15
N ILE A 580 2.28 17.81 -18.86
CA ILE A 580 1.64 16.65 -18.25
C ILE A 580 0.14 16.90 -18.17
N ASN A 581 -0.63 15.92 -18.63
CA ASN A 581 -2.08 15.95 -18.55
C ASN A 581 -2.53 14.94 -17.48
N TRP A 582 -3.05 15.44 -16.38
CA TRP A 582 -3.58 14.65 -15.28
C TRP A 582 -5.06 14.34 -15.49
N LYS A 583 -5.44 13.09 -15.31
CA LYS A 583 -6.82 12.65 -15.33
C LYS A 583 -7.13 11.82 -14.09
N VAL A 584 -8.39 11.78 -13.69
CA VAL A 584 -8.87 11.04 -12.52
C VAL A 584 -10.17 10.33 -12.85
N ASP A 585 -10.24 9.07 -12.49
CA ASP A 585 -11.44 8.26 -12.47
C ASP A 585 -11.81 7.97 -11.02
N LEU A 586 -13.04 8.32 -10.65
CA LEU A 586 -13.61 8.04 -9.34
C LEU A 586 -14.46 6.78 -9.42
N VAL A 587 -14.06 5.75 -8.72
CA VAL A 587 -14.81 4.50 -8.60
C VAL A 587 -15.47 4.47 -7.23
N VAL A 588 -16.80 4.42 -7.23
CA VAL A 588 -17.59 4.22 -6.02
C VAL A 588 -18.33 2.91 -6.19
N GLU A 589 -18.01 1.91 -5.41
CA GLU A 589 -18.79 0.66 -5.43
C GLU A 589 -20.16 0.90 -4.76
N PRO A 590 -21.27 0.67 -5.49
CA PRO A 590 -22.58 0.72 -4.88
C PRO A 590 -22.67 -0.38 -3.83
N THR A 591 -22.93 0.00 -2.60
CA THR A 591 -23.13 -0.99 -1.53
C THR A 591 -24.18 -2.00 -1.98
N GLN A 592 -23.98 -3.29 -1.74
CA GLN A 592 -24.97 -4.36 -2.05
C GLN A 592 -26.37 -4.09 -1.51
N LYS A 593 -26.50 -3.14 -0.58
CA LYS A 593 -27.77 -2.68 0.01
C LYS A 593 -28.49 -1.60 -0.81
N LEU A 594 -27.85 -1.01 -1.81
CA LEU A 594 -28.43 0.06 -2.62
C LEU A 594 -29.71 -0.38 -3.37
N PRO A 595 -29.79 -1.56 -4.02
CA PRO A 595 -31.02 -2.05 -4.63
C PRO A 595 -32.15 -2.25 -3.63
N LEU A 596 -31.80 -2.71 -2.43
CA LEU A 596 -32.76 -2.94 -1.33
C LEU A 596 -33.29 -1.61 -0.77
N LEU A 597 -32.45 -0.59 -0.67
CA LEU A 597 -32.83 0.76 -0.27
C LEU A 597 -33.76 1.39 -1.32
N ILE A 598 -33.43 1.29 -2.61
CA ILE A 598 -34.28 1.76 -3.71
C ILE A 598 -35.64 1.04 -3.67
N ALA A 599 -35.65 -0.28 -3.51
CA ALA A 599 -36.89 -1.05 -3.39
C ALA A 599 -37.73 -0.60 -2.19
N SER A 600 -37.13 -0.33 -1.04
CA SER A 600 -37.82 0.16 0.15
C SER A 600 -38.43 1.54 -0.05
N ILE A 601 -37.77 2.44 -0.75
CA ILE A 601 -38.28 3.77 -1.11
C ILE A 601 -39.49 3.63 -2.07
N ILE A 602 -39.37 2.78 -3.10
CA ILE A 602 -40.46 2.53 -4.04
C ILE A 602 -41.72 1.99 -3.31
N VAL A 603 -41.51 1.04 -2.39
CA VAL A 603 -42.62 0.49 -1.58
C VAL A 603 -43.25 1.58 -0.72
N MET A 604 -42.45 2.41 -0.04
CA MET A 604 -42.96 3.49 0.81
C MET A 604 -43.76 4.52 0.00
N VAL A 605 -43.26 4.95 -1.17
CA VAL A 605 -43.96 5.87 -2.07
C VAL A 605 -45.27 5.24 -2.57
N SER A 606 -45.26 3.97 -2.96
CA SER A 606 -46.45 3.25 -3.40
C SER A 606 -47.52 3.18 -2.31
N VAL A 607 -47.16 2.93 -1.07
CA VAL A 607 -48.05 2.92 0.10
C VAL A 607 -48.65 4.33 0.31
N MET A 608 -47.83 5.39 0.22
CA MET A 608 -48.34 6.76 0.35
C MET A 608 -49.34 7.13 -0.77
N VAL A 609 -49.08 6.73 -2.01
CA VAL A 609 -49.99 6.97 -3.16
C VAL A 609 -51.30 6.19 -2.93
N LEU A 610 -51.26 4.93 -2.53
CA LEU A 610 -52.45 4.14 -2.20
C LEU A 610 -53.28 4.76 -1.08
N PHE A 611 -52.60 5.28 -0.05
CA PHE A 611 -53.29 5.94 1.06
C PHE A 611 -53.94 7.26 0.61
N ALA A 612 -53.22 8.09 -0.19
CA ALA A 612 -53.79 9.32 -0.74
C ALA A 612 -54.98 9.05 -1.65
N THR A 613 -54.92 8.04 -2.50
CA THR A 613 -56.07 7.64 -3.38
C THR A 613 -57.24 7.10 -2.55
N TYR A 614 -56.97 6.37 -1.48
CA TYR A 614 -58.03 5.91 -0.56
C TYR A 614 -58.76 7.10 0.12
N LEU A 615 -57.99 8.06 0.64
CA LEU A 615 -58.58 9.27 1.24
C LEU A 615 -59.41 10.06 0.23
N GLN A 616 -58.89 10.26 -0.99
CA GLN A 616 -59.61 10.96 -2.07
C GLN A 616 -60.90 10.21 -2.47
N MET A 617 -60.89 8.88 -2.51
CA MET A 617 -62.10 8.10 -2.77
C MET A 617 -63.11 8.19 -1.61
N LYS A 618 -62.61 8.25 -0.37
CA LYS A 618 -63.46 8.43 0.82
C LYS A 618 -64.14 9.81 0.79
N GLU A 619 -63.39 10.85 0.57
CA GLU A 619 -63.85 12.24 0.44
C GLU A 619 -64.92 12.35 -0.67
N ARG A 620 -64.66 11.84 -1.88
CA ARG A 620 -65.69 11.80 -2.97
C ARG A 620 -66.96 11.04 -2.59
N ARG A 621 -66.90 10.01 -1.74
CA ARG A 621 -68.09 9.31 -1.27
C ARG A 621 -68.86 10.14 -0.27
N GLU A 622 -68.16 10.83 0.65
CA GLU A 622 -68.80 11.75 1.60
C GLU A 622 -69.48 12.90 0.89
N ASP A 623 -68.83 13.53 -0.08
CA ASP A 623 -69.37 14.61 -0.94
C ASP A 623 -70.64 14.12 -1.70
N ASN A 624 -70.63 12.89 -2.24
CA ASN A 624 -71.76 12.33 -2.94
C ASN A 624 -72.94 12.01 -2.03
N ILE A 625 -72.71 11.71 -0.77
CA ILE A 625 -73.77 11.50 0.22
C ILE A 625 -74.35 12.84 0.62
N GLU A 626 -73.55 13.82 0.92
CA GLU A 626 -73.96 15.19 1.29
C GLU A 626 -74.79 15.85 0.15
N ASN A 627 -74.33 15.70 -1.11
CA ASN A 627 -75.08 16.17 -2.28
C ASN A 627 -76.44 15.47 -2.44
N LYS A 628 -76.60 14.21 -2.10
CA LYS A 628 -77.90 13.47 -2.10
C LYS A 628 -78.80 13.96 -1.01
N GLU A 629 -78.32 14.23 0.19
CA GLU A 629 -79.10 14.74 1.30
C GLU A 629 -79.59 16.19 1.07
N THR A 630 -78.77 17.03 0.42
CA THR A 630 -79.15 18.40 0.09
C THR A 630 -80.16 18.51 -1.06
N PHE A 631 -80.22 17.54 -1.97
CA PHE A 631 -81.19 17.55 -3.08
C PHE A 631 -82.50 16.81 -2.76
N ALA A 632 -82.56 16.00 -1.67
CA ALA A 632 -83.78 15.25 -1.28
C ALA A 632 -84.99 16.12 -0.86
N PRO A 633 -84.83 17.34 -0.26
CA PRO A 633 -86.00 18.14 0.18
C PRO A 633 -86.72 18.88 -0.93
N TRP A 634 -86.24 18.86 -2.18
CA TRP A 634 -86.78 19.69 -3.27
C TRP A 634 -87.81 18.94 -4.18
N PHE A 635 -88.05 17.64 -3.91
CA PHE A 635 -88.98 16.78 -4.69
C PHE A 635 -89.93 15.98 -3.80
N GLY A 636 -90.38 16.58 -2.63
CA GLY A 636 -91.46 16.09 -1.82
C GLY A 636 -92.73 16.89 -1.91
#